data_833e007c01b002405bdb0db66a9b6b1b
#
_entry.id   833e007c01b002405bdb0db66a9b6b1b
#
_cell.length_a   1.000
_cell.length_b   1.000
_cell.length_c   1.000
_cell.angle_alpha   90.00
_cell.angle_beta   90.00
_cell.angle_gamma   90.00
#
_symmetry.space_group_name_H-M   'P 1'
#
loop_
_entity.id
_entity.type
_entity.pdbx_description
1 polymer ?
#
loop_
_entity_poly.entity_id
_entity_poly.type
_entity_poly.pdbx_seq_one_letter_code
_entity_poly.pdbx_strand_id
1 'polypeptide(L)' 'MEKEKLGALWVKSGPKGDFFTGDVEINGVRTKIVAFQNGFKQQDKHPDWIIYKSQPKDAA' A
#
# COMPACT_ATOMS: atom_id res chain seq x y z
N MET A 1 18.45 -18.99 3.29
CA MET A 1 16.97 -18.92 3.26
C MET A 1 16.53 -17.87 2.26
N GLU A 2 15.68 -18.24 1.38
CA GLU A 2 15.25 -17.35 0.33
C GLU A 2 14.03 -16.56 0.77
N LYS A 3 14.05 -15.29 0.46
CA LYS A 3 12.89 -14.44 0.71
C LYS A 3 12.06 -14.34 -0.56
N GLU A 4 10.79 -14.66 -0.43
CA GLU A 4 9.90 -14.57 -1.56
C GLU A 4 9.44 -13.13 -1.72
N LYS A 5 9.74 -12.55 -2.87
CA LYS A 5 9.38 -11.17 -3.12
C LYS A 5 7.96 -11.12 -3.66
N LEU A 6 7.08 -10.47 -2.94
CA LEU A 6 5.68 -10.35 -3.33
C LEU A 6 5.40 -9.07 -4.10
N GLY A 7 6.25 -8.06 -3.92
CA GLY A 7 6.02 -6.81 -4.60
C GLY A 7 6.99 -5.75 -4.12
N ALA A 8 6.67 -4.51 -4.40
CA ALA A 8 7.53 -3.40 -4.02
C ALA A 8 6.69 -2.18 -3.69
N LEU A 9 7.26 -1.31 -2.86
CA LEU A 9 6.62 -0.06 -2.48
C LEU A 9 7.59 1.08 -2.72
N TRP A 10 7.05 2.21 -3.14
CA TRP A 10 7.81 3.44 -3.29
C TRP A 10 7.17 4.50 -2.43
N VAL A 11 7.99 5.24 -1.69
CA VAL A 11 7.48 6.33 -0.87
C VAL A 11 7.25 7.55 -1.76
N LYS A 12 6.13 8.23 -1.52
CA LYS A 12 5.78 9.45 -2.22
C LYS A 12 5.36 10.48 -1.21
N SER A 13 5.58 11.75 -1.55
CA SER A 13 5.18 12.86 -0.69
C SER A 13 3.97 13.55 -1.28
N GLY A 14 2.98 13.81 -0.44
CA GLY A 14 1.78 14.49 -0.87
C GLY A 14 1.43 15.62 0.07
N PRO A 15 0.37 16.37 -0.24
CA PRO A 15 -0.02 17.51 0.59
C PRO A 15 -0.43 17.12 2.00
N LYS A 16 -0.84 15.90 2.20
CA LYS A 16 -1.24 15.44 3.54
C LYS A 16 -0.16 14.62 4.23
N GLY A 17 1.00 14.48 3.62
CA GLY A 17 2.08 13.71 4.20
C GLY A 17 2.55 12.63 3.26
N ASP A 18 3.38 11.75 3.79
CA ASP A 18 3.96 10.69 3.00
C ASP A 18 2.99 9.53 2.86
N PHE A 19 3.08 8.87 1.72
CA PHE A 19 2.32 7.66 1.50
C PHE A 19 3.14 6.75 0.59
N PHE A 20 2.70 5.50 0.47
CA PHE A 20 3.39 4.53 -0.36
C PHE A 20 2.51 4.11 -1.52
N THR A 21 3.12 3.94 -2.66
CA THR A 21 2.46 3.31 -3.80
C THR A 21 3.29 2.11 -4.24
N GLY A 22 2.64 1.13 -4.81
CA GLY A 22 3.38 -0.03 -5.25
C GLY A 22 2.49 -1.07 -5.87
N ASP A 23 3.05 -2.25 -5.98
CA ASP A 23 2.29 -3.38 -6.48
C ASP A 23 2.69 -4.64 -5.76
N VAL A 24 1.79 -5.60 -5.77
CA VAL A 24 2.04 -6.93 -5.24
C VAL A 24 1.54 -7.94 -6.25
N GLU A 25 2.19 -9.09 -6.24
CA GLU A 25 1.78 -10.18 -7.13
C GLU A 25 1.48 -11.40 -6.27
N ILE A 26 0.24 -11.86 -6.35
CA ILE A 26 -0.21 -13.02 -5.59
C ILE A 26 -0.88 -13.97 -6.57
N ASN A 27 -0.42 -15.21 -6.57
CA ASN A 27 -0.97 -16.25 -7.46
C ASN A 27 -0.96 -15.83 -8.93
N GLY A 28 0.09 -15.12 -9.34
CA GLY A 28 0.20 -14.69 -10.72
C GLY A 28 -0.60 -13.47 -11.06
N VAL A 29 -1.30 -12.89 -10.09
CA VAL A 29 -2.10 -11.70 -10.33
C VAL A 29 -1.39 -10.50 -9.72
N ARG A 30 -1.12 -9.51 -10.56
CA ARG A 30 -0.48 -8.27 -10.11
C ARG A 30 -1.52 -7.24 -9.77
N THR A 31 -1.45 -6.71 -8.57
CA THR A 31 -2.41 -5.73 -8.09
C THR A 31 -1.67 -4.49 -7.62
N LYS A 32 -2.10 -3.34 -8.10
CA LYS A 32 -1.54 -2.08 -7.63
C LYS A 32 -2.19 -1.69 -6.32
N ILE A 33 -1.38 -1.21 -5.41
CA ILE A 33 -1.84 -0.83 -4.09
C ILE A 33 -1.32 0.55 -3.72
N VAL A 34 -1.95 1.13 -2.73
CA VAL A 34 -1.51 2.37 -2.12
C VAL A 34 -1.68 2.22 -0.62
N ALA A 35 -0.75 2.76 0.15
CA ALA A 35 -0.79 2.68 1.59
C ALA A 35 -0.76 4.07 2.18
N PHE A 36 -1.69 4.34 3.08
CA PHE A 36 -1.77 5.63 3.76
C PHE A 36 -1.58 5.44 5.25
N GLN A 37 -1.03 6.45 5.88
CA GLN A 37 -0.84 6.43 7.31
C GLN A 37 -2.19 6.48 8.02
N ASN A 38 -2.33 5.63 9.04
CA ASN A 38 -3.55 5.57 9.79
C ASN A 38 -3.56 6.68 10.83
N GLY A 39 -4.25 7.77 10.52
CA GLY A 39 -4.34 8.90 11.43
C GLY A 39 -5.33 8.72 12.58
N PHE A 40 -6.05 7.62 12.58
CA PHE A 40 -7.04 7.36 13.63
C PHE A 40 -6.64 6.22 14.54
N LYS A 41 -5.35 5.96 14.62
CA LYS A 41 -4.86 4.92 15.50
C LYS A 41 -5.06 5.36 16.95
N GLN A 42 -5.91 4.63 17.66
CA GLN A 42 -6.22 4.95 19.06
C GLN A 42 -5.69 3.91 20.03
N GLN A 43 -5.26 2.77 19.54
CA GLN A 43 -4.74 1.71 20.36
C GLN A 43 -3.52 1.11 19.68
N ASP A 44 -2.67 0.50 20.49
CA ASP A 44 -1.47 -0.13 19.93
C ASP A 44 -1.80 -1.23 18.93
N LYS A 45 -2.98 -1.80 19.06
CA LYS A 45 -3.39 -2.87 18.15
C LYS A 45 -3.81 -2.36 16.78
N HIS A 46 -4.08 -1.08 16.66
CA HIS A 46 -4.47 -0.53 15.38
C HIS A 46 -3.25 -0.44 14.47
N PRO A 47 -3.43 -0.64 13.17
CA PRO A 47 -2.29 -0.58 12.26
C PRO A 47 -1.77 0.85 12.12
N ASP A 48 -0.49 0.96 11.84
CA ASP A 48 0.11 2.26 11.54
C ASP A 48 -0.16 2.70 10.12
N TRP A 49 -0.28 1.75 9.21
CA TRP A 49 -0.51 2.01 7.79
C TRP A 49 -1.62 1.11 7.30
N ILE A 50 -2.44 1.64 6.41
CA ILE A 50 -3.55 0.88 5.84
C ILE A 50 -3.32 0.80 4.34
N ILE A 51 -3.44 -0.41 3.80
CA ILE A 51 -3.22 -0.67 2.39
C ILE A 51 -4.56 -0.74 1.68
N TYR A 52 -4.68 0.01 0.60
CA TYR A 52 -5.87 0.00 -0.23
C TYR A 52 -5.51 -0.48 -1.62
N LYS A 53 -6.47 -1.07 -2.29
CA LYS A 53 -6.30 -1.43 -3.68
C LYS A 53 -6.40 -0.16 -4.51
N SER A 54 -5.35 0.09 -5.30
CA SER A 54 -5.30 1.28 -6.13
C SER A 54 -5.96 0.96 -7.47
N GLN A 55 -6.96 1.73 -7.82
CA GLN A 55 -7.65 1.55 -9.10
C GLN A 55 -7.46 2.79 -9.95
N PRO A 56 -7.07 2.63 -11.21
CA PRO A 56 -6.99 3.77 -12.10
C PRO A 56 -8.37 4.39 -12.30
N LYS A 57 -8.39 5.69 -12.44
CA LYS A 57 -9.66 6.39 -12.56
C LYS A 57 -10.46 5.96 -13.76
N ASP A 58 -9.78 5.67 -14.84
CA ASP A 58 -10.46 5.31 -16.06
C ASP A 58 -10.49 3.83 -16.29
N ALA A 59 -10.25 3.07 -15.27
CA ALA A 59 -10.55 1.65 -15.33
C ALA A 59 -12.04 1.53 -15.17
N ALA A 60 -12.67 1.44 -16.21
CA ALA A 60 -14.12 1.31 -16.18
C ALA A 60 -14.49 -0.12 -15.96
#